data_e17c7ebc02b48c46fc992c87c5fadcaf
#
_entry.id   e17c7ebc02b48c46fc992c87c5fadcaf
#
_cell.length_a   1.000
_cell.length_b   1.000
_cell.length_c   1.000
_cell.angle_alpha   90.00
_cell.angle_beta   90.00
_cell.angle_gamma   90.00
#
_symmetry.space_group_name_H-M   'P 1'
#
loop_
_entity.id
_entity.type
_entity.pdbx_description
1 polymer ?
#
loop_
_entity_poly.entity_id
_entity_poly.type
_entity_poly.pdbx_seq_one_letter_code
_entity_poly.pdbx_strand_id
1 'polypeptide(L)'
;CEAAPGPSDFSAVFDGTGGHWVDLTHSFSESTIYWPTDTAGFQLDELSYGVVEGGWFYASNAFSSVEHGGTDLDAPIHFAEGRLTADEIPLTGLIGPAAVVDVSRHATRDYLLTVEDLTMWEAENGMLPDGGILLVHTGWGVRWGDRTEYLGTDMVGPEAVPELHFPGIGGEAASWLVANRGIVAVGIDTPSIDYGQSADFETHVILYAENISGFENVANLEALPETGSYVVALPMKIEGGSGGPLRIVAFVPREGS
;
A
#
# COMPACT_ATOMS: atom_id res chain seq x y z
N CYS A 1 10.03 39.32 18.36
CA CYS A 1 8.82 38.74 17.75
C CYS A 1 9.24 38.18 16.42
N GLU A 2 9.50 36.87 16.35
CA GLU A 2 9.56 36.16 15.08
C GLU A 2 8.16 36.19 14.48
N ALA A 3 8.04 36.67 13.24
CA ALA A 3 6.80 36.58 12.49
C ALA A 3 6.45 35.10 12.34
N ALA A 4 5.20 34.75 12.65
CA ALA A 4 4.73 33.40 12.30
C ALA A 4 5.04 33.14 10.81
N PRO A 5 5.54 31.94 10.44
CA PRO A 5 5.75 31.63 9.04
C PRO A 5 4.44 31.90 8.30
N GLY A 6 4.53 32.67 7.20
CA GLY A 6 3.40 32.88 6.30
C GLY A 6 2.89 31.52 5.81
N PRO A 7 1.67 31.44 5.25
CA PRO A 7 1.17 30.21 4.68
C PRO A 7 2.24 29.72 3.67
N SER A 8 2.77 28.53 3.92
CA SER A 8 3.66 27.86 2.96
C SER A 8 2.94 27.87 1.61
N ASP A 9 3.65 28.26 0.56
CA ASP A 9 3.06 28.32 -0.78
C ASP A 9 2.75 26.89 -1.25
N PHE A 10 1.53 26.43 -0.95
CA PHE A 10 1.07 25.08 -1.29
C PHE A 10 1.07 24.83 -2.81
N SER A 11 1.17 25.88 -3.64
CA SER A 11 1.26 25.75 -5.08
C SER A 11 2.52 25.01 -5.52
N ALA A 12 3.60 25.10 -4.76
CA ALA A 12 4.88 24.45 -5.03
C ALA A 12 4.77 22.90 -5.08
N VAL A 13 3.77 22.33 -4.41
CA VAL A 13 3.48 20.89 -4.48
C VAL A 13 3.00 20.47 -5.87
N PHE A 14 2.33 21.36 -6.60
CA PHE A 14 1.68 21.05 -7.87
C PHE A 14 2.41 21.61 -9.11
N ASP A 15 3.21 22.68 -8.96
CA ASP A 15 3.92 23.31 -10.08
C ASP A 15 5.31 22.73 -10.33
N GLY A 16 5.73 21.74 -9.54
CA GLY A 16 7.02 21.05 -9.63
C GLY A 16 8.20 21.84 -9.04
N THR A 17 7.97 23.02 -8.44
CA THR A 17 9.05 23.81 -7.82
C THR A 17 9.44 23.27 -6.46
N GLY A 18 8.49 22.71 -5.70
CA GLY A 18 8.68 22.20 -4.34
C GLY A 18 9.13 20.73 -4.26
N GLY A 19 9.07 19.99 -5.36
CA GLY A 19 9.40 18.56 -5.35
C GLY A 19 8.86 17.82 -6.58
N HIS A 20 8.65 16.52 -6.44
CA HIS A 20 8.06 15.70 -7.51
C HIS A 20 7.13 14.63 -6.94
N TRP A 21 6.23 14.14 -7.78
CA TRP A 21 5.33 13.04 -7.45
C TRP A 21 5.90 11.71 -7.93
N VAL A 22 5.79 10.69 -7.10
CA VAL A 22 6.08 9.29 -7.44
C VAL A 22 4.78 8.51 -7.45
N ASP A 23 4.52 7.79 -8.52
CA ASP A 23 3.39 6.86 -8.61
C ASP A 23 3.78 5.53 -7.98
N LEU A 24 3.08 5.13 -6.95
CA LEU A 24 3.32 3.93 -6.17
C LEU A 24 2.29 2.83 -6.50
N THR A 25 1.65 2.90 -7.67
CA THR A 25 0.53 2.03 -8.06
C THR A 25 0.88 1.18 -9.27
N HIS A 26 0.67 -0.12 -9.19
CA HIS A 26 0.66 -0.99 -10.37
C HIS A 26 -0.61 -0.80 -11.19
N SER A 27 -0.50 -0.86 -12.52
CA SER A 27 -1.67 -0.78 -13.40
C SER A 27 -2.54 -2.03 -13.28
N PHE A 28 -3.86 -1.84 -13.22
CA PHE A 28 -4.82 -2.95 -13.28
C PHE A 28 -5.03 -3.43 -14.71
N SER A 29 -4.93 -4.74 -14.91
CA SER A 29 -5.13 -5.43 -16.18
C SER A 29 -5.51 -6.90 -15.93
N GLU A 30 -5.75 -7.67 -16.99
CA GLU A 30 -5.96 -9.12 -16.88
C GLU A 30 -4.76 -9.87 -16.28
N SER A 31 -3.56 -9.27 -16.30
CA SER A 31 -2.35 -9.83 -15.69
C SER A 31 -2.10 -9.38 -14.25
N THR A 32 -2.99 -8.61 -13.66
CA THR A 32 -2.93 -8.19 -12.25
C THR A 32 -2.88 -9.44 -11.35
N ILE A 33 -1.96 -9.42 -10.39
CA ILE A 33 -1.75 -10.54 -9.46
C ILE A 33 -2.75 -10.41 -8.31
N TYR A 34 -3.44 -11.50 -8.04
CA TYR A 34 -4.41 -11.68 -6.97
C TYR A 34 -4.01 -12.84 -6.07
N TRP A 35 -4.62 -12.89 -4.90
CA TRP A 35 -4.44 -14.00 -3.97
C TRP A 35 -4.82 -15.33 -4.66
N PRO A 36 -4.13 -16.44 -4.39
CA PRO A 36 -4.31 -17.69 -5.14
C PRO A 36 -5.71 -18.29 -5.07
N THR A 37 -6.49 -17.99 -4.03
CA THR A 37 -7.86 -18.48 -3.87
C THR A 37 -8.90 -17.64 -4.62
N ASP A 38 -8.51 -16.46 -5.10
CA ASP A 38 -9.42 -15.61 -5.86
C ASP A 38 -9.59 -16.13 -7.27
N THR A 39 -10.83 -16.38 -7.65
CA THR A 39 -11.20 -16.93 -8.95
C THR A 39 -11.58 -15.87 -9.97
N ALA A 40 -11.72 -14.60 -9.53
CA ALA A 40 -12.10 -13.47 -10.35
C ALA A 40 -11.04 -12.37 -10.25
N GLY A 41 -10.22 -12.21 -11.28
CA GLY A 41 -9.30 -11.10 -11.44
C GLY A 41 -9.97 -9.86 -12.06
N PHE A 42 -9.17 -8.83 -12.35
CA PHE A 42 -9.63 -7.63 -13.05
C PHE A 42 -10.05 -7.96 -14.47
N GLN A 43 -11.23 -7.53 -14.85
CA GLN A 43 -11.78 -7.63 -16.20
C GLN A 43 -12.21 -6.25 -16.67
N LEU A 44 -11.92 -5.93 -17.93
CA LEU A 44 -12.31 -4.70 -18.57
C LEU A 44 -13.11 -5.02 -19.84
N ASP A 45 -14.40 -4.77 -19.81
CA ASP A 45 -15.32 -5.04 -20.91
C ASP A 45 -15.55 -3.77 -21.72
N GLU A 46 -15.17 -3.79 -23.01
CA GLU A 46 -15.46 -2.68 -23.92
C GLU A 46 -16.97 -2.61 -24.23
N LEU A 47 -17.60 -1.52 -23.83
CA LEU A 47 -19.02 -1.24 -24.14
C LEU A 47 -19.16 -0.43 -25.43
N SER A 48 -18.22 0.46 -25.71
CA SER A 48 -18.20 1.28 -26.91
C SER A 48 -16.79 1.81 -27.19
N TYR A 49 -16.38 1.79 -28.45
CA TYR A 49 -15.12 2.38 -28.89
C TYR A 49 -15.20 2.80 -30.35
N GLY A 50 -15.27 4.11 -30.65
CA GLY A 50 -15.31 4.60 -32.03
C GLY A 50 -16.07 5.90 -32.20
N VAL A 51 -16.21 6.31 -33.49
CA VAL A 51 -17.01 7.47 -33.86
C VAL A 51 -18.47 7.05 -33.94
N VAL A 52 -19.31 7.71 -33.13
CA VAL A 52 -20.77 7.47 -33.12
C VAL A 52 -21.48 8.23 -34.24
N GLU A 53 -22.76 7.92 -34.45
CA GLU A 53 -23.58 8.52 -35.52
C GLU A 53 -23.62 10.07 -35.47
N GLY A 54 -23.47 10.65 -34.26
CA GLY A 54 -23.37 12.10 -34.06
C GLY A 54 -22.05 12.75 -34.50
N GLY A 55 -21.06 11.97 -34.97
CA GLY A 55 -19.78 12.45 -35.49
C GLY A 55 -18.68 12.71 -34.44
N TRP A 56 -18.89 12.36 -33.15
CA TRP A 56 -17.86 12.45 -32.12
C TRP A 56 -17.35 11.06 -31.76
N PHE A 57 -16.12 11.01 -31.24
CA PHE A 57 -15.54 9.79 -30.68
C PHE A 57 -16.11 9.51 -29.29
N TYR A 58 -16.45 8.25 -29.01
CA TYR A 58 -16.92 7.79 -27.71
C TYR A 58 -16.25 6.46 -27.36
N ALA A 59 -15.70 6.38 -26.12
CA ALA A 59 -15.19 5.16 -25.53
C ALA A 59 -15.80 4.98 -24.14
N SER A 60 -16.24 3.77 -23.84
CA SER A 60 -16.83 3.41 -22.55
C SER A 60 -16.56 1.94 -22.27
N ASN A 61 -16.18 1.64 -21.03
CA ASN A 61 -15.97 0.28 -20.58
C ASN A 61 -16.72 0.04 -19.27
N ALA A 62 -17.00 -1.23 -18.98
CA ALA A 62 -17.31 -1.72 -17.65
C ALA A 62 -16.08 -2.44 -17.09
N PHE A 63 -15.97 -2.55 -15.77
CA PHE A 63 -14.96 -3.41 -15.16
C PHE A 63 -15.55 -4.19 -13.98
N SER A 64 -14.91 -5.32 -13.68
CA SER A 64 -15.16 -6.10 -12.46
C SER A 64 -13.84 -6.56 -11.87
N SER A 65 -13.79 -6.70 -10.54
CA SER A 65 -12.64 -7.18 -9.79
C SER A 65 -13.10 -7.64 -8.42
N VAL A 66 -12.29 -8.45 -7.74
CA VAL A 66 -12.34 -8.59 -6.28
C VAL A 66 -11.73 -7.33 -5.65
N GLU A 67 -12.01 -7.07 -4.38
CA GLU A 67 -11.54 -5.86 -3.68
C GLU A 67 -10.03 -5.88 -3.43
N HIS A 68 -9.47 -7.06 -3.15
CA HIS A 68 -8.07 -7.28 -2.76
C HIS A 68 -7.26 -7.85 -3.92
N GLY A 69 -6.18 -7.18 -4.28
CA GLY A 69 -5.24 -7.55 -5.32
C GLY A 69 -4.89 -6.42 -6.27
N GLY A 70 -3.76 -6.54 -6.95
CA GLY A 70 -3.12 -5.37 -7.50
C GLY A 70 -2.61 -4.47 -6.37
N THR A 71 -2.34 -3.20 -6.64
CA THR A 71 -2.12 -2.25 -5.55
C THR A 71 -3.47 -1.90 -4.93
N ASP A 72 -3.69 -2.33 -3.71
CA ASP A 72 -4.96 -2.19 -3.01
C ASP A 72 -4.80 -1.72 -1.56
N LEU A 73 -5.93 -1.35 -0.96
CA LEU A 73 -6.06 -1.04 0.44
C LEU A 73 -6.90 -2.10 1.11
N ASP A 74 -6.42 -2.59 2.23
CA ASP A 74 -7.18 -3.35 3.20
C ASP A 74 -7.77 -2.43 4.25
N ALA A 75 -9.10 -2.40 4.33
CA ALA A 75 -9.79 -1.72 5.43
C ALA A 75 -9.74 -2.58 6.70
N PRO A 76 -9.74 -1.97 7.89
CA PRO A 76 -9.68 -2.71 9.16
C PRO A 76 -10.73 -3.81 9.33
N ILE A 77 -11.92 -3.63 8.77
CA ILE A 77 -12.99 -4.64 8.79
C ILE A 77 -12.57 -5.98 8.16
N HIS A 78 -11.56 -5.97 7.27
CA HIS A 78 -11.12 -7.17 6.56
C HIS A 78 -10.72 -8.31 7.51
N PHE A 79 -10.03 -8.01 8.61
CA PHE A 79 -9.64 -8.99 9.63
C PHE A 79 -10.14 -8.66 11.05
N ALA A 80 -10.88 -7.56 11.24
CA ALA A 80 -11.36 -7.15 12.56
C ALA A 80 -12.85 -6.76 12.52
N GLU A 81 -13.73 -7.64 13.05
CA GLU A 81 -15.18 -7.43 13.09
C GLU A 81 -15.54 -6.11 13.77
N GLY A 82 -16.40 -5.32 13.12
CA GLY A 82 -16.90 -4.05 13.64
C GLY A 82 -15.90 -2.90 13.57
N ARG A 83 -14.81 -3.05 12.85
CA ARG A 83 -13.86 -1.98 12.54
C ARG A 83 -14.26 -1.25 11.26
N LEU A 84 -13.50 -0.18 10.91
CA LEU A 84 -13.82 0.69 9.79
C LEU A 84 -13.85 -0.06 8.45
N THR A 85 -14.88 0.19 7.66
CA THR A 85 -14.97 -0.20 6.25
C THR A 85 -14.24 0.82 5.36
N ALA A 86 -13.99 0.47 4.10
CA ALA A 86 -13.23 1.30 3.16
C ALA A 86 -13.80 2.72 3.00
N ASP A 87 -15.11 2.89 3.06
CA ASP A 87 -15.77 4.19 2.96
C ASP A 87 -15.77 5.00 4.27
N GLU A 88 -15.53 4.34 5.40
CA GLU A 88 -15.51 4.95 6.73
C GLU A 88 -14.12 5.46 7.14
N ILE A 89 -13.04 5.02 6.48
CA ILE A 89 -11.68 5.46 6.79
C ILE A 89 -11.57 6.97 6.57
N PRO A 90 -11.20 7.76 7.61
CA PRO A 90 -11.05 9.20 7.47
C PRO A 90 -9.85 9.56 6.59
N LEU A 91 -9.88 10.70 5.90
CA LEU A 91 -8.76 11.14 5.05
C LEU A 91 -7.42 11.25 5.81
N THR A 92 -7.46 11.53 7.11
CA THR A 92 -6.27 11.52 7.98
C THR A 92 -5.66 10.13 8.19
N GLY A 93 -6.37 9.07 7.86
CA GLY A 93 -5.85 7.70 7.80
C GLY A 93 -5.30 7.31 6.42
N LEU A 94 -5.52 8.16 5.40
CA LEU A 94 -5.16 7.91 4.00
C LEU A 94 -4.13 8.90 3.45
N ILE A 95 -3.88 9.99 4.17
CA ILE A 95 -2.98 11.07 3.75
C ILE A 95 -2.12 11.45 4.94
N GLY A 96 -0.80 11.32 4.82
CA GLY A 96 0.11 11.64 5.91
C GLY A 96 1.59 11.63 5.52
N PRO A 97 2.46 12.01 6.47
CA PRO A 97 3.90 11.88 6.28
C PRO A 97 4.27 10.39 6.18
N ALA A 98 5.21 10.08 5.28
CA ALA A 98 5.72 8.73 5.09
C ALA A 98 7.02 8.51 5.87
N ALA A 99 7.16 7.30 6.42
CA ALA A 99 8.41 6.73 6.87
C ALA A 99 8.67 5.46 6.05
N VAL A 100 9.80 5.39 5.33
CA VAL A 100 10.17 4.23 4.52
C VAL A 100 11.25 3.44 5.24
N VAL A 101 10.91 2.24 5.70
CA VAL A 101 11.87 1.30 6.30
C VAL A 101 12.36 0.37 5.21
N ASP A 102 13.61 0.58 4.78
CA ASP A 102 14.24 -0.20 3.71
C ASP A 102 15.01 -1.39 4.28
N VAL A 103 14.46 -2.59 4.08
CA VAL A 103 15.08 -3.89 4.43
C VAL A 103 15.51 -4.67 3.19
N SER A 104 15.43 -4.07 2.00
CA SER A 104 15.66 -4.75 0.70
C SER A 104 17.02 -5.41 0.57
N ARG A 105 18.04 -4.91 1.30
CA ARG A 105 19.41 -5.44 1.24
C ARG A 105 19.59 -6.79 1.95
N HIS A 106 18.67 -7.14 2.88
CA HIS A 106 18.77 -8.36 3.68
C HIS A 106 17.48 -9.16 3.75
N ALA A 107 16.37 -8.61 3.26
CA ALA A 107 15.11 -9.35 3.18
C ALA A 107 15.25 -10.58 2.26
N THR A 108 15.05 -11.75 2.83
CA THR A 108 14.93 -13.01 2.10
C THR A 108 13.47 -13.27 1.75
N ARG A 109 13.20 -14.34 1.00
CA ARG A 109 11.83 -14.67 0.54
C ARG A 109 10.80 -14.87 1.66
N ASP A 110 11.21 -15.17 2.89
CA ASP A 110 10.33 -15.38 4.03
C ASP A 110 10.72 -14.44 5.19
N TYR A 111 11.27 -13.29 4.85
CA TYR A 111 11.70 -12.30 5.83
C TYR A 111 10.51 -11.70 6.58
N LEU A 112 10.70 -11.49 7.88
CA LEU A 112 9.76 -10.78 8.74
C LEU A 112 10.42 -9.50 9.21
N LEU A 113 9.83 -8.34 8.89
CA LEU A 113 10.22 -7.07 9.50
C LEU A 113 10.16 -7.20 11.02
N THR A 114 11.23 -6.81 11.69
CA THR A 114 11.40 -6.99 13.13
C THR A 114 11.32 -5.69 13.91
N VAL A 115 11.18 -5.77 15.23
CA VAL A 115 11.30 -4.60 16.12
C VAL A 115 12.71 -3.99 16.05
N GLU A 116 13.75 -4.83 15.82
CA GLU A 116 15.12 -4.35 15.65
C GLU A 116 15.26 -3.46 14.41
N ASP A 117 14.66 -3.85 13.26
CA ASP A 117 14.67 -3.02 12.06
C ASP A 117 14.04 -1.65 12.30
N LEU A 118 12.87 -1.64 12.95
CA LEU A 118 12.16 -0.40 13.29
C LEU A 118 12.98 0.50 14.21
N THR A 119 13.57 -0.07 15.25
CA THR A 119 14.36 0.70 16.24
C THR A 119 15.71 1.15 15.68
N MET A 120 16.33 0.37 14.80
CA MET A 120 17.54 0.78 14.06
C MET A 120 17.22 1.92 13.11
N TRP A 121 16.12 1.83 12.35
CA TRP A 121 15.67 2.90 11.48
C TRP A 121 15.43 4.19 12.27
N GLU A 122 14.75 4.11 13.43
CA GLU A 122 14.50 5.27 14.29
C GLU A 122 15.77 5.88 14.89
N ALA A 123 16.77 5.07 15.16
CA ALA A 123 18.05 5.58 15.65
C ALA A 123 18.77 6.46 14.63
N GLU A 124 18.53 6.24 13.34
CA GLU A 124 19.15 6.97 12.22
C GLU A 124 18.27 8.15 11.77
N ASN A 125 16.95 7.97 11.77
CA ASN A 125 16.00 8.87 11.13
C ASN A 125 15.10 9.66 12.09
N GLY A 126 15.12 9.33 13.38
CA GLY A 126 14.18 9.84 14.37
C GLY A 126 12.93 8.97 14.46
N MET A 127 12.04 9.29 15.39
CA MET A 127 10.83 8.50 15.64
C MET A 127 9.90 8.51 14.44
N LEU A 128 9.21 7.39 14.21
CA LEU A 128 8.10 7.31 13.25
C LEU A 128 7.08 8.42 13.54
N PRO A 129 6.64 9.17 12.52
CA PRO A 129 5.77 10.33 12.73
C PRO A 129 4.37 9.92 13.21
N ASP A 130 3.83 10.64 14.19
CA ASP A 130 2.44 10.47 14.61
C ASP A 130 1.48 10.85 13.46
N GLY A 131 0.47 10.03 13.23
CA GLY A 131 -0.40 10.15 12.05
C GLY A 131 0.29 9.78 10.75
N GLY A 132 1.48 9.16 10.83
CA GLY A 132 2.27 8.78 9.67
C GLY A 132 1.86 7.44 9.06
N ILE A 133 2.31 7.24 7.83
CA ILE A 133 2.17 6.01 7.06
C ILE A 133 3.54 5.33 7.01
N LEU A 134 3.63 4.12 7.55
CA LEU A 134 4.84 3.31 7.48
C LEU A 134 4.85 2.55 6.15
N LEU A 135 5.89 2.72 5.34
CA LEU A 135 6.11 1.95 4.12
C LEU A 135 7.31 1.02 4.31
N VAL A 136 7.12 -0.27 4.07
CA VAL A 136 8.16 -1.29 4.19
C VAL A 136 8.65 -1.66 2.80
N HIS A 137 9.90 -1.28 2.49
CA HIS A 137 10.55 -1.62 1.23
C HIS A 137 11.37 -2.89 1.40
N THR A 138 10.84 -4.00 0.88
CA THR A 138 11.51 -5.31 0.93
C THR A 138 12.34 -5.60 -0.32
N GLY A 139 12.16 -4.81 -1.39
CA GLY A 139 12.73 -5.05 -2.72
C GLY A 139 12.02 -6.19 -3.47
N TRP A 140 10.92 -6.71 -2.93
CA TRP A 140 10.16 -7.79 -3.56
C TRP A 140 9.41 -7.32 -4.80
N GLY A 141 8.98 -6.07 -4.83
CA GLY A 141 8.23 -5.44 -5.91
C GLY A 141 8.86 -5.58 -7.30
N VAL A 142 10.19 -5.79 -7.40
CA VAL A 142 10.87 -6.03 -8.68
C VAL A 142 10.40 -7.29 -9.40
N ARG A 143 9.71 -8.21 -8.69
CA ARG A 143 9.15 -9.47 -9.24
C ARG A 143 7.74 -9.28 -9.77
N TRP A 144 7.13 -8.10 -9.57
CA TRP A 144 5.81 -7.81 -10.12
C TRP A 144 5.79 -8.02 -11.63
N GLY A 145 4.75 -8.70 -12.13
CA GLY A 145 4.63 -9.09 -13.55
C GLY A 145 4.99 -10.55 -13.84
N ASP A 146 5.73 -11.21 -12.93
CA ASP A 146 5.86 -12.67 -12.92
C ASP A 146 5.17 -13.24 -11.67
N ARG A 147 3.97 -13.78 -11.85
CA ARG A 147 3.15 -14.28 -10.75
C ARG A 147 3.87 -15.34 -9.92
N THR A 148 4.60 -16.25 -10.58
CA THR A 148 5.30 -17.35 -9.92
C THR A 148 6.47 -16.83 -9.06
N GLU A 149 7.25 -15.93 -9.60
CA GLU A 149 8.35 -15.30 -8.86
C GLU A 149 7.83 -14.43 -7.71
N TYR A 150 6.68 -13.74 -7.91
CA TYR A 150 6.11 -12.82 -6.94
C TYR A 150 5.41 -13.54 -5.79
N LEU A 151 4.62 -14.59 -6.07
CA LEU A 151 3.91 -15.39 -5.07
C LEU A 151 4.76 -16.53 -4.48
N GLY A 152 5.85 -16.92 -5.18
CA GLY A 152 6.69 -18.06 -4.81
C GLY A 152 6.15 -19.41 -5.27
N THR A 153 4.99 -19.44 -5.94
CA THR A 153 4.35 -20.65 -6.49
C THR A 153 3.51 -20.33 -7.71
N ASP A 154 3.40 -21.29 -8.65
CA ASP A 154 2.50 -21.24 -9.80
C ASP A 154 1.11 -21.85 -9.50
N MET A 155 0.93 -22.44 -8.33
CA MET A 155 -0.32 -23.06 -7.91
C MET A 155 -1.45 -22.03 -7.77
N VAL A 156 -2.68 -22.51 -7.89
CA VAL A 156 -3.92 -21.74 -7.66
C VAL A 156 -4.84 -22.55 -6.75
N GLY A 157 -5.74 -21.86 -6.06
CA GLY A 157 -6.64 -22.49 -5.10
C GLY A 157 -6.04 -22.61 -3.70
N PRO A 158 -6.77 -23.25 -2.77
CA PRO A 158 -6.36 -23.35 -1.37
C PRO A 158 -5.02 -24.05 -1.14
N GLU A 159 -4.64 -24.97 -2.02
CA GLU A 159 -3.39 -25.70 -1.95
C GLU A 159 -2.16 -24.82 -2.22
N ALA A 160 -2.35 -23.66 -2.84
CA ALA A 160 -1.27 -22.70 -3.10
C ALA A 160 -0.87 -21.93 -1.84
N VAL A 161 -1.79 -21.73 -0.90
CA VAL A 161 -1.56 -20.86 0.28
C VAL A 161 -0.36 -21.31 1.13
N PRO A 162 -0.18 -22.59 1.47
CA PRO A 162 1.00 -23.04 2.22
C PRO A 162 2.32 -22.99 1.42
N GLU A 163 2.24 -22.78 0.09
CA GLU A 163 3.39 -22.70 -0.81
C GLU A 163 3.77 -21.24 -1.17
N LEU A 164 3.09 -20.27 -0.58
CA LEU A 164 3.40 -18.85 -0.78
C LEU A 164 4.71 -18.48 -0.08
N HIS A 165 5.52 -17.67 -0.74
CA HIS A 165 6.81 -17.25 -0.24
C HIS A 165 7.11 -15.81 -0.66
N PHE A 166 6.95 -14.88 0.26
CA PHE A 166 7.32 -13.48 0.15
C PHE A 166 7.50 -12.85 1.55
N PRO A 167 8.27 -11.76 1.67
CA PRO A 167 8.47 -11.06 2.94
C PRO A 167 7.16 -10.44 3.48
N GLY A 168 7.12 -10.18 4.79
CA GLY A 168 6.04 -9.46 5.44
C GLY A 168 6.50 -8.77 6.71
N ILE A 169 5.52 -8.25 7.46
CA ILE A 169 5.73 -7.64 8.77
C ILE A 169 5.53 -8.72 9.83
N GLY A 170 6.42 -8.81 10.81
CA GLY A 170 6.29 -9.77 11.91
C GLY A 170 5.23 -9.32 12.92
N GLY A 171 4.50 -10.28 13.51
CA GLY A 171 3.49 -10.00 14.54
C GLY A 171 4.05 -9.27 15.77
N GLU A 172 5.30 -9.54 16.16
CA GLU A 172 5.98 -8.79 17.23
C GLU A 172 6.22 -7.32 16.83
N ALA A 173 6.60 -7.06 15.57
CA ALA A 173 6.76 -5.69 15.06
C ALA A 173 5.41 -4.96 14.97
N ALA A 174 4.35 -5.62 14.51
CA ALA A 174 3.00 -5.08 14.51
C ALA A 174 2.52 -4.72 15.92
N SER A 175 2.71 -5.61 16.89
CA SER A 175 2.37 -5.37 18.31
C SER A 175 3.17 -4.20 18.89
N TRP A 176 4.46 -4.11 18.55
CA TRP A 176 5.30 -3.00 18.99
C TRP A 176 4.85 -1.66 18.40
N LEU A 177 4.49 -1.61 17.12
CA LEU A 177 3.95 -0.43 16.45
C LEU A 177 2.67 0.07 17.14
N VAL A 178 1.70 -0.82 17.36
CA VAL A 178 0.46 -0.50 18.07
C VAL A 178 0.72 0.05 19.48
N ALA A 179 1.65 -0.56 20.21
CA ALA A 179 1.92 -0.18 21.60
C ALA A 179 2.73 1.12 21.75
N ASN A 180 3.51 1.51 20.73
CA ASN A 180 4.54 2.54 20.89
C ASN A 180 4.45 3.67 19.87
N ARG A 181 3.65 3.57 18.80
CA ARG A 181 3.62 4.56 17.71
C ARG A 181 2.21 4.90 17.29
N GLY A 182 2.04 6.15 16.88
CA GLY A 182 0.76 6.67 16.39
C GLY A 182 0.61 6.63 14.88
N ILE A 183 1.07 5.54 14.21
CA ILE A 183 0.88 5.37 12.76
C ILE A 183 -0.58 5.10 12.43
N VAL A 184 -1.01 5.47 11.23
CA VAL A 184 -2.41 5.32 10.78
C VAL A 184 -2.58 4.24 9.70
N ALA A 185 -1.50 3.90 9.01
CA ALA A 185 -1.48 2.82 8.01
C ALA A 185 -0.06 2.24 7.86
N VAL A 186 0.01 1.02 7.33
CA VAL A 186 1.24 0.39 6.86
C VAL A 186 1.10 0.08 5.37
N GLY A 187 2.20 0.12 4.62
CA GLY A 187 2.25 -0.31 3.22
C GLY A 187 3.48 -1.18 2.97
N ILE A 188 3.41 -2.08 1.99
CA ILE A 188 4.48 -3.01 1.65
C ILE A 188 4.47 -3.34 0.15
N ASP A 189 5.63 -3.68 -0.41
CA ASP A 189 5.81 -4.07 -1.81
C ASP A 189 5.62 -5.58 -2.07
N THR A 190 4.82 -6.25 -1.22
CA THR A 190 4.50 -7.67 -1.30
C THR A 190 3.00 -7.91 -1.43
N PRO A 191 2.56 -9.16 -1.80
CA PRO A 191 1.15 -9.50 -1.93
C PRO A 191 0.33 -9.43 -0.65
N SER A 192 0.98 -9.32 0.51
CA SER A 192 0.33 -9.24 1.81
C SER A 192 1.24 -8.53 2.82
N ILE A 193 0.63 -7.85 3.81
CA ILE A 193 1.38 -7.30 4.95
C ILE A 193 1.89 -8.42 5.89
N ASP A 194 1.24 -9.57 5.93
CA ASP A 194 1.82 -10.80 6.50
C ASP A 194 2.77 -11.45 5.49
N TYR A 195 3.74 -12.25 5.96
CA TYR A 195 4.62 -13.00 5.08
C TYR A 195 3.90 -14.20 4.43
N GLY A 196 4.42 -14.72 3.32
CA GLY A 196 3.76 -15.73 2.51
C GLY A 196 3.30 -16.99 3.22
N GLN A 197 4.02 -17.41 4.26
CA GLN A 197 3.71 -18.63 5.05
C GLN A 197 2.89 -18.36 6.32
N SER A 198 2.34 -17.16 6.47
CA SER A 198 1.46 -16.83 7.59
C SER A 198 0.18 -17.67 7.51
N ALA A 199 -0.10 -18.43 8.57
CA ALA A 199 -1.33 -19.20 8.70
C ALA A 199 -2.38 -18.50 9.59
N ASP A 200 -1.92 -17.61 10.46
CA ASP A 200 -2.74 -16.96 11.48
C ASP A 200 -3.00 -15.47 11.17
N PHE A 201 -2.38 -14.92 10.12
CA PHE A 201 -2.51 -13.52 9.69
C PHE A 201 -2.32 -12.52 10.84
N GLU A 202 -1.29 -12.76 11.67
CA GLU A 202 -1.06 -12.02 12.91
C GLU A 202 -0.96 -10.52 12.71
N THR A 203 -0.26 -10.09 11.66
CA THR A 203 -0.07 -8.66 11.37
C THR A 203 -1.38 -7.97 11.05
N HIS A 204 -2.21 -8.57 10.18
CA HIS A 204 -3.55 -8.09 9.89
C HIS A 204 -4.39 -7.97 11.15
N VAL A 205 -4.51 -9.08 11.90
CA VAL A 205 -5.34 -9.14 13.12
C VAL A 205 -4.93 -8.06 14.12
N ILE A 206 -3.63 -7.87 14.35
CA ILE A 206 -3.12 -6.90 15.32
C ILE A 206 -3.39 -5.46 14.88
N LEU A 207 -3.02 -5.11 13.64
CA LEU A 207 -3.11 -3.73 13.16
C LEU A 207 -4.58 -3.31 12.93
N TYR A 208 -5.38 -4.19 12.33
CA TYR A 208 -6.76 -3.84 12.00
C TYR A 208 -7.66 -3.77 13.23
N ALA A 209 -7.32 -4.50 14.30
CA ALA A 209 -7.97 -4.33 15.60
C ALA A 209 -7.86 -2.90 16.14
N GLU A 210 -6.86 -2.13 15.70
CA GLU A 210 -6.64 -0.72 16.10
C GLU A 210 -6.99 0.29 15.00
N ASN A 211 -7.72 -0.14 13.96
CA ASN A 211 -8.06 0.66 12.77
C ASN A 211 -6.84 1.20 12.01
N ILE A 212 -5.72 0.51 12.02
CA ILE A 212 -4.55 0.79 11.18
C ILE A 212 -4.74 0.00 9.89
N SER A 213 -4.87 0.68 8.75
CA SER A 213 -5.10 0.06 7.43
C SER A 213 -3.83 -0.52 6.83
N GLY A 214 -3.97 -1.50 5.91
CA GLY A 214 -2.89 -2.05 5.10
C GLY A 214 -2.91 -1.54 3.66
N PHE A 215 -1.74 -1.34 3.05
CA PHE A 215 -1.58 -1.14 1.61
C PHE A 215 -0.68 -2.24 1.09
N GLU A 216 -1.16 -3.00 0.12
CA GLU A 216 -0.45 -4.15 -0.43
C GLU A 216 -0.03 -3.89 -1.88
N ASN A 217 0.98 -4.63 -2.33
CA ASN A 217 1.51 -4.49 -3.68
C ASN A 217 1.90 -3.04 -4.03
N VAL A 218 2.52 -2.32 -3.09
CA VAL A 218 2.96 -0.93 -3.30
C VAL A 218 4.15 -0.92 -4.24
N ALA A 219 4.07 -0.14 -5.33
CA ALA A 219 5.11 -0.05 -6.35
C ALA A 219 6.17 1.02 -6.02
N ASN A 220 7.34 0.91 -6.64
CA ASN A 220 8.36 1.97 -6.72
C ASN A 220 8.82 2.55 -5.37
N LEU A 221 8.81 1.76 -4.29
CA LEU A 221 9.26 2.21 -2.96
C LEU A 221 10.73 2.63 -2.94
N GLU A 222 11.56 2.05 -3.81
CA GLU A 222 12.97 2.42 -4.00
C GLU A 222 13.19 3.87 -4.47
N ALA A 223 12.14 4.51 -5.00
CA ALA A 223 12.20 5.92 -5.43
C ALA A 223 11.97 6.92 -4.29
N LEU A 224 11.61 6.44 -3.10
CA LEU A 224 11.32 7.30 -1.95
C LEU A 224 12.54 7.41 -1.02
N PRO A 225 12.80 8.60 -0.45
CA PRO A 225 13.71 8.72 0.68
C PRO A 225 13.07 8.11 1.94
N GLU A 226 13.90 7.73 2.90
CA GLU A 226 13.43 7.14 4.17
C GLU A 226 12.51 8.06 4.97
N THR A 227 12.69 9.39 4.82
CA THR A 227 11.87 10.40 5.50
C THR A 227 11.57 11.59 4.59
N GLY A 228 10.59 12.42 5.00
CA GLY A 228 10.29 13.69 4.34
C GLY A 228 9.26 13.62 3.21
N SER A 229 8.88 12.45 2.76
CA SER A 229 7.80 12.27 1.77
C SER A 229 6.42 12.36 2.43
N TYR A 230 5.41 12.65 1.60
CA TYR A 230 4.00 12.62 1.99
C TYR A 230 3.25 11.70 1.05
N VAL A 231 2.47 10.78 1.62
CA VAL A 231 1.65 9.81 0.89
C VAL A 231 0.21 10.30 0.79
N VAL A 232 -0.39 10.06 -0.38
CA VAL A 232 -1.83 10.15 -0.65
C VAL A 232 -2.28 8.79 -1.18
N ALA A 233 -3.04 8.04 -0.39
CA ALA A 233 -3.49 6.68 -0.65
C ALA A 233 -5.02 6.63 -0.66
N LEU A 234 -5.64 6.85 -1.83
CA LEU A 234 -7.09 6.97 -1.95
C LEU A 234 -7.66 5.73 -2.66
N PRO A 235 -8.28 4.80 -1.92
CA PRO A 235 -8.95 3.65 -2.50
C PRO A 235 -10.24 4.05 -3.20
N MET A 236 -10.81 3.14 -3.99
CA MET A 236 -12.20 3.24 -4.37
C MET A 236 -13.06 3.27 -3.11
N LYS A 237 -13.90 4.30 -2.98
CA LYS A 237 -14.75 4.46 -1.78
C LYS A 237 -15.98 3.54 -1.85
N ILE A 238 -15.79 2.26 -1.57
CA ILE A 238 -16.84 1.24 -1.61
C ILE A 238 -17.58 1.24 -0.28
N GLU A 239 -18.89 1.52 -0.30
CA GLU A 239 -19.74 1.49 0.90
C GLU A 239 -19.80 0.07 1.48
N GLY A 240 -19.35 -0.09 2.72
CA GLY A 240 -19.26 -1.37 3.40
C GLY A 240 -18.16 -2.31 2.89
N GLY A 241 -17.26 -1.82 2.00
CA GLY A 241 -16.17 -2.61 1.45
C GLY A 241 -15.13 -3.02 2.49
N SER A 242 -14.56 -4.20 2.34
CA SER A 242 -13.46 -4.71 3.16
C SER A 242 -12.11 -4.14 2.71
N GLY A 243 -12.06 -3.55 1.52
CA GLY A 243 -10.89 -2.93 0.91
C GLY A 243 -11.23 -2.34 -0.44
N GLY A 244 -10.23 -2.17 -1.29
CA GLY A 244 -10.48 -1.76 -2.66
C GLY A 244 -9.23 -1.35 -3.44
N PRO A 245 -9.33 -1.36 -4.79
CA PRO A 245 -8.28 -0.86 -5.65
C PRO A 245 -7.81 0.53 -5.24
N LEU A 246 -6.49 0.70 -5.13
CA LEU A 246 -5.86 1.89 -4.57
C LEU A 246 -5.09 2.65 -5.66
N ARG A 247 -5.27 3.98 -5.72
CA ARG A 247 -4.28 4.86 -6.34
C ARG A 247 -3.49 5.52 -5.23
N ILE A 248 -2.25 5.06 -5.05
CA ILE A 248 -1.31 5.60 -4.07
C ILE A 248 -0.20 6.36 -4.79
N VAL A 249 0.11 7.56 -4.30
CA VAL A 249 1.20 8.40 -4.78
C VAL A 249 1.94 9.02 -3.61
N ALA A 250 3.21 9.36 -3.81
CA ALA A 250 3.97 10.12 -2.83
C ALA A 250 4.50 11.41 -3.42
N PHE A 251 4.42 12.49 -2.66
CA PHE A 251 5.14 13.73 -2.93
C PHE A 251 6.49 13.69 -2.22
N VAL A 252 7.57 13.82 -2.99
CA VAL A 252 8.94 13.92 -2.48
C VAL A 252 9.37 15.38 -2.58
N PRO A 253 9.48 16.11 -1.45
CA PRO A 253 9.95 17.47 -1.44
C PRO A 253 11.38 17.59 -1.95
N ARG A 254 11.72 18.72 -2.57
CA ARG A 254 13.10 19.04 -2.94
C ARG A 254 13.91 19.31 -1.67
N GLU A 255 15.14 18.78 -1.61
CA GLU A 255 16.03 19.09 -0.50
C GLU A 255 16.24 20.60 -0.36
N GLY A 256 16.01 21.13 0.83
CA GLY A 256 16.25 22.55 1.15
C GLY A 256 15.13 23.52 0.74
N SER A 257 13.93 23.03 0.46
CA SER A 257 12.73 23.87 0.25
C SER A 257 11.99 24.16 1.55
#